data_5642d605de568c900b6bc4c2693af097
#
_entry.id   5642d605de568c900b6bc4c2693af097
#
_cell.length_a   1.000
_cell.length_b   1.000
_cell.length_c   1.000
_cell.angle_alpha   90.00
_cell.angle_beta   90.00
_cell.angle_gamma   90.00
#
_symmetry.space_group_name_H-M   'P 1'
#
loop_
_entity.id
_entity.type
_entity.pdbx_description
1 polymer ?
#
loop_
_entity_poly.entity_id
_entity_poly.type
_entity_poly.pdbx_seq_one_letter_code
_entity_poly.pdbx_strand_id
1 'polypeptide(L)'
;GIGYKDIIPYYSQKIAEHPNARLKMLHFFINTGIKDTAYYWNELYKCLRVYARLKKIAPEVDSLNIGGGFPIKTSLNFDYDYAYMVNEIVSQIKKFCEEEGVEEPNIYTEFGSFTVGESGGHLYKIISQKRQNDREKWNMIDSSFMTTLPDTWAISRHFIMLPLNRWDDSYERVFLGGLTCDSDDYYNSEQHTNAIYLPVFNETKPMYIGFFHTGAYQETIGGYGGVHHCLMPQPKHILIDKDEDGNITYELFREEQRPEDVLKLLGY
;
A
#
# COMPACT_ATOMS: atom_id res chain seq x y z
N GLY A 1 -8.62 -18.27 -6.72
CA GLY A 1 -9.59 -18.69 -5.69
C GLY A 1 -10.67 -19.55 -6.27
N ILE A 2 -11.54 -20.07 -5.42
CA ILE A 2 -12.69 -20.93 -5.78
C ILE A 2 -13.96 -20.09 -5.60
N GLY A 3 -14.88 -20.15 -6.57
CA GLY A 3 -16.18 -19.47 -6.46
C GLY A 3 -17.01 -19.99 -5.29
N TYR A 4 -17.77 -19.14 -4.64
CA TYR A 4 -18.59 -19.51 -3.46
C TYR A 4 -19.46 -20.76 -3.67
N LYS A 5 -20.05 -20.90 -4.85
CA LYS A 5 -20.89 -22.05 -5.19
C LYS A 5 -20.12 -23.37 -5.29
N ASP A 6 -18.83 -23.31 -5.56
CA ASP A 6 -17.98 -24.47 -5.85
C ASP A 6 -17.21 -24.95 -4.60
N ILE A 7 -17.15 -24.17 -3.53
CA ILE A 7 -16.37 -24.50 -2.31
C ILE A 7 -16.87 -25.77 -1.65
N ILE A 8 -18.17 -25.88 -1.39
CA ILE A 8 -18.77 -27.08 -0.75
C ILE A 8 -18.60 -28.32 -1.60
N PRO A 9 -18.96 -28.31 -2.92
CA PRO A 9 -18.69 -29.44 -3.81
C PRO A 9 -17.23 -29.84 -3.87
N TYR A 10 -16.31 -28.85 -3.93
CA TYR A 10 -14.89 -29.14 -3.97
C TYR A 10 -14.40 -29.81 -2.67
N TYR A 11 -14.81 -29.29 -1.50
CA TYR A 11 -14.51 -29.92 -0.22
C TYR A 11 -14.97 -31.40 -0.23
N SER A 12 -16.25 -31.67 -0.54
CA SER A 12 -16.82 -32.99 -0.48
C SER A 12 -16.17 -33.97 -1.46
N GLN A 13 -15.76 -33.51 -2.65
CA GLN A 13 -15.22 -34.37 -3.69
C GLN A 13 -13.70 -34.57 -3.60
N LYS A 14 -12.97 -33.61 -3.03
CA LYS A 14 -11.51 -33.59 -3.12
C LYS A 14 -10.79 -33.59 -1.77
N ILE A 15 -11.42 -33.08 -0.71
CA ILE A 15 -10.78 -32.90 0.59
C ILE A 15 -11.32 -33.83 1.65
N ALA A 16 -12.62 -34.04 1.72
CA ALA A 16 -13.30 -34.76 2.82
C ALA A 16 -12.71 -36.13 3.13
N GLU A 17 -12.36 -36.89 2.11
CA GLU A 17 -11.78 -38.24 2.24
C GLU A 17 -10.29 -38.29 1.90
N HIS A 18 -9.63 -37.14 1.69
CA HIS A 18 -8.26 -37.10 1.30
C HIS A 18 -7.32 -37.44 2.51
N PRO A 19 -6.43 -38.46 2.39
CA PRO A 19 -5.66 -38.94 3.54
C PRO A 19 -4.70 -37.91 4.12
N ASN A 20 -4.19 -36.98 3.31
CA ASN A 20 -3.15 -36.03 3.66
C ASN A 20 -3.60 -34.55 3.59
N ALA A 21 -4.92 -34.29 3.45
CA ALA A 21 -5.42 -32.91 3.40
C ALA A 21 -6.57 -32.72 4.40
N ARG A 22 -6.59 -31.54 5.03
CA ARG A 22 -7.67 -31.10 5.91
C ARG A 22 -7.93 -29.63 5.68
N LEU A 23 -9.18 -29.25 5.60
CA LEU A 23 -9.58 -27.86 5.50
C LEU A 23 -9.69 -27.27 6.90
N LYS A 24 -8.89 -26.23 7.18
CA LYS A 24 -8.88 -25.54 8.48
C LYS A 24 -9.45 -24.14 8.40
N MET A 25 -9.21 -23.44 7.30
CA MET A 25 -9.49 -22.02 7.16
C MET A 25 -10.21 -21.71 5.86
N LEU A 26 -11.21 -20.85 5.95
CA LEU A 26 -11.80 -20.16 4.81
C LEU A 26 -11.22 -18.77 4.71
N HIS A 27 -10.83 -18.34 3.51
CA HIS A 27 -10.32 -17.00 3.24
C HIS A 27 -11.18 -16.28 2.21
N PHE A 28 -11.42 -15.00 2.42
CA PHE A 28 -11.94 -14.10 1.40
C PHE A 28 -11.21 -12.75 1.42
N PHE A 29 -11.20 -12.10 0.28
CA PHE A 29 -10.63 -10.77 0.11
C PHE A 29 -11.50 -9.97 -0.86
N ILE A 30 -11.61 -8.68 -0.60
CA ILE A 30 -12.25 -7.73 -1.50
C ILE A 30 -11.31 -6.55 -1.81
N ASN A 31 -11.19 -6.22 -3.08
CA ASN A 31 -10.26 -5.19 -3.57
C ASN A 31 -10.68 -3.75 -3.23
N THR A 32 -11.91 -3.52 -2.79
CA THR A 32 -12.40 -2.20 -2.37
C THR A 32 -11.97 -1.80 -0.96
N GLY A 33 -11.33 -2.73 -0.25
CA GLY A 33 -10.91 -2.54 1.14
C GLY A 33 -12.06 -2.68 2.16
N ILE A 34 -11.68 -2.64 3.43
CA ILE A 34 -12.60 -2.76 4.58
C ILE A 34 -13.20 -1.38 4.85
N LYS A 35 -14.43 -1.20 4.47
CA LYS A 35 -15.20 0.05 4.65
C LYS A 35 -16.60 -0.28 5.11
N ASP A 36 -17.22 0.61 5.85
CA ASP A 36 -18.62 0.48 6.24
C ASP A 36 -19.55 0.74 5.04
N THR A 37 -19.65 -0.27 4.19
CA THR A 37 -20.46 -0.24 2.96
C THR A 37 -21.30 -1.51 2.85
N ALA A 38 -22.46 -1.39 2.22
CA ALA A 38 -23.30 -2.55 1.94
C ALA A 38 -22.57 -3.64 1.15
N TYR A 39 -21.60 -3.25 0.32
CA TYR A 39 -20.79 -4.21 -0.45
C TYR A 39 -19.89 -5.05 0.48
N TYR A 40 -19.16 -4.43 1.40
CA TYR A 40 -18.30 -5.15 2.35
C TYR A 40 -19.12 -6.12 3.20
N TRP A 41 -20.21 -5.64 3.79
CA TRP A 41 -21.07 -6.47 4.65
C TRP A 41 -21.70 -7.65 3.88
N ASN A 42 -22.15 -7.43 2.65
CA ASN A 42 -22.67 -8.52 1.82
C ASN A 42 -21.61 -9.60 1.53
N GLU A 43 -20.38 -9.21 1.25
CA GLU A 43 -19.31 -10.17 0.98
C GLU A 43 -18.92 -10.93 2.27
N LEU A 44 -18.84 -10.26 3.41
CA LEU A 44 -18.65 -10.91 4.71
C LEU A 44 -19.76 -11.94 4.98
N TYR A 45 -21.03 -11.58 4.81
CA TYR A 45 -22.14 -12.50 5.01
C TYR A 45 -22.15 -13.68 4.03
N LYS A 46 -21.76 -13.49 2.79
CA LYS A 46 -21.59 -14.62 1.85
C LYS A 46 -20.52 -15.58 2.36
N CYS A 47 -19.40 -15.06 2.83
CA CYS A 47 -18.33 -15.87 3.38
C CYS A 47 -18.79 -16.62 4.64
N LEU A 48 -19.48 -15.94 5.55
CA LEU A 48 -20.02 -16.56 6.78
C LEU A 48 -21.02 -17.68 6.49
N ARG A 49 -21.88 -17.54 5.48
CA ARG A 49 -22.78 -18.61 5.05
C ARG A 49 -22.01 -19.85 4.57
N VAL A 50 -20.92 -19.64 3.84
CA VAL A 50 -20.06 -20.76 3.41
C VAL A 50 -19.36 -21.38 4.62
N TYR A 51 -18.83 -20.56 5.53
CA TYR A 51 -18.22 -21.02 6.78
C TYR A 51 -19.19 -21.91 7.58
N ALA A 52 -20.40 -21.44 7.86
CA ALA A 52 -21.38 -22.19 8.65
C ALA A 52 -21.75 -23.52 7.99
N ARG A 53 -21.89 -23.55 6.67
CA ARG A 53 -22.14 -24.80 5.93
C ARG A 53 -20.95 -25.75 5.98
N LEU A 54 -19.72 -25.24 5.82
CA LEU A 54 -18.50 -26.03 5.96
C LEU A 54 -18.38 -26.59 7.39
N LYS A 55 -18.58 -25.77 8.41
CA LYS A 55 -18.47 -26.18 9.82
C LYS A 55 -19.37 -27.36 10.16
N LYS A 56 -20.59 -27.41 9.55
CA LYS A 56 -21.56 -28.52 9.76
C LYS A 56 -21.11 -29.84 9.12
N ILE A 57 -20.26 -29.82 8.09
CA ILE A 57 -19.79 -31.05 7.38
C ILE A 57 -18.30 -31.31 7.56
N ALA A 58 -17.56 -30.32 8.04
CA ALA A 58 -16.11 -30.32 8.28
C ALA A 58 -15.84 -29.70 9.66
N PRO A 59 -16.06 -30.43 10.77
CA PRO A 59 -15.93 -29.87 12.13
C PRO A 59 -14.53 -29.29 12.43
N GLU A 60 -13.50 -29.75 11.70
CA GLU A 60 -12.13 -29.27 11.81
C GLU A 60 -11.91 -27.86 11.23
N VAL A 61 -12.85 -27.32 10.44
CA VAL A 61 -12.82 -25.91 10.01
C VAL A 61 -13.10 -25.03 11.22
N ASP A 62 -12.10 -24.28 11.66
CA ASP A 62 -12.12 -23.49 12.88
C ASP A 62 -11.63 -22.05 12.69
N SER A 63 -11.33 -21.67 11.46
CA SER A 63 -10.68 -20.38 11.16
C SER A 63 -11.30 -19.68 9.98
N LEU A 64 -11.36 -18.35 10.06
CA LEU A 64 -11.78 -17.44 9.02
C LEU A 64 -10.74 -16.35 8.82
N ASN A 65 -10.14 -16.28 7.63
CA ASN A 65 -9.29 -15.17 7.26
C ASN A 65 -10.11 -14.15 6.48
N ILE A 66 -10.28 -12.97 7.05
CA ILE A 66 -11.06 -11.88 6.46
C ILE A 66 -10.24 -11.00 5.48
N GLY A 67 -9.03 -11.44 5.14
CA GLY A 67 -8.13 -10.74 4.24
C GLY A 67 -7.57 -9.47 4.80
N GLY A 68 -7.09 -8.61 3.89
CA GLY A 68 -6.58 -7.29 4.17
C GLY A 68 -7.53 -6.18 3.74
N GLY A 69 -7.00 -4.96 3.73
CA GLY A 69 -7.70 -3.82 3.14
C GLY A 69 -8.18 -2.78 4.15
N PHE A 70 -7.69 -2.77 5.38
CA PHE A 70 -7.85 -1.58 6.22
C PHE A 70 -7.18 -0.40 5.54
N PRO A 71 -7.90 0.74 5.41
CA PRO A 71 -7.35 1.92 4.80
C PRO A 71 -6.22 2.49 5.66
N ILE A 72 -5.26 3.15 5.00
CA ILE A 72 -4.21 3.92 5.65
C ILE A 72 -4.34 5.38 5.25
N LYS A 73 -3.72 6.27 6.01
CA LYS A 73 -3.72 7.69 5.70
C LYS A 73 -3.07 7.96 4.35
N THR A 74 -3.84 8.53 3.44
CA THR A 74 -3.37 9.00 2.11
C THR A 74 -3.46 10.52 1.99
N SER A 75 -4.02 11.18 3.00
CA SER A 75 -4.16 12.63 3.10
C SER A 75 -4.12 13.08 4.56
N LEU A 76 -3.85 14.36 4.80
CA LEU A 76 -3.79 14.91 6.16
C LEU A 76 -5.16 14.98 6.87
N ASN A 77 -6.25 15.01 6.11
CA ASN A 77 -7.61 15.00 6.63
C ASN A 77 -8.26 13.61 6.63
N PHE A 78 -7.44 12.56 6.51
CA PHE A 78 -7.93 11.18 6.56
C PHE A 78 -8.53 10.90 7.94
N ASP A 79 -9.74 10.36 7.93
CA ASP A 79 -10.46 9.91 9.12
C ASP A 79 -11.08 8.54 8.87
N TYR A 80 -10.84 7.61 9.79
CA TYR A 80 -11.42 6.27 9.75
C TYR A 80 -11.45 5.68 11.16
N ASP A 81 -12.64 5.30 11.62
CA ASP A 81 -12.82 4.70 12.94
C ASP A 81 -12.52 3.18 12.90
N TYR A 82 -11.26 2.84 13.13
CA TYR A 82 -10.79 1.46 13.18
C TYR A 82 -11.44 0.65 14.30
N ALA A 83 -11.65 1.27 15.48
CA ALA A 83 -12.22 0.59 16.62
C ALA A 83 -13.68 0.21 16.36
N TYR A 84 -14.45 1.12 15.81
CA TYR A 84 -15.82 0.85 15.36
C TYR A 84 -15.86 -0.32 14.38
N MET A 85 -15.06 -0.27 13.31
CA MET A 85 -15.09 -1.30 12.26
C MET A 85 -14.66 -2.68 12.78
N VAL A 86 -13.65 -2.76 13.63
CA VAL A 86 -13.26 -4.04 14.25
C VAL A 86 -14.38 -4.59 15.14
N ASN A 87 -14.97 -3.75 15.98
CA ASN A 87 -16.06 -4.16 16.85
C ASN A 87 -17.28 -4.65 16.04
N GLU A 88 -17.65 -3.93 14.99
CA GLU A 88 -18.74 -4.33 14.12
C GLU A 88 -18.47 -5.66 13.41
N ILE A 89 -17.28 -5.83 12.83
CA ILE A 89 -16.91 -7.10 12.17
C ILE A 89 -17.03 -8.28 13.15
N VAL A 90 -16.44 -8.15 14.34
CA VAL A 90 -16.47 -9.20 15.34
C VAL A 90 -17.91 -9.48 15.80
N SER A 91 -18.69 -8.42 16.06
CA SER A 91 -20.10 -8.53 16.49
C SER A 91 -20.97 -9.21 15.45
N GLN A 92 -20.79 -8.88 14.17
CA GLN A 92 -21.54 -9.50 13.07
C GLN A 92 -21.17 -10.98 12.90
N ILE A 93 -19.89 -11.33 13.02
CA ILE A 93 -19.44 -12.74 12.96
C ILE A 93 -20.06 -13.54 14.13
N LYS A 94 -19.99 -13.04 15.36
CA LYS A 94 -20.57 -13.69 16.55
C LYS A 94 -22.07 -13.91 16.39
N LYS A 95 -22.81 -12.85 16.09
CA LYS A 95 -24.25 -12.90 15.90
C LYS A 95 -24.64 -13.92 14.82
N PHE A 96 -23.94 -13.93 13.68
CA PHE A 96 -24.22 -14.86 12.62
C PHE A 96 -23.97 -16.32 13.03
N CYS A 97 -22.86 -16.59 13.76
CA CYS A 97 -22.55 -17.94 14.23
C CYS A 97 -23.58 -18.43 15.26
N GLU A 98 -24.04 -17.55 16.14
CA GLU A 98 -25.11 -17.84 17.10
C GLU A 98 -26.43 -18.21 16.37
N GLU A 99 -26.84 -17.38 15.40
CA GLU A 99 -28.05 -17.62 14.59
C GLU A 99 -28.00 -18.93 13.80
N GLU A 100 -26.83 -19.31 13.27
CA GLU A 100 -26.62 -20.54 12.54
C GLU A 100 -26.33 -21.77 13.41
N GLY A 101 -26.13 -21.59 14.73
CA GLY A 101 -25.82 -22.65 15.69
C GLY A 101 -24.48 -23.32 15.40
N VAL A 102 -23.46 -22.55 15.03
CA VAL A 102 -22.08 -23.01 14.78
C VAL A 102 -21.10 -22.30 15.69
N GLU A 103 -19.96 -22.93 15.96
CA GLU A 103 -18.86 -22.30 16.71
C GLU A 103 -18.27 -21.11 15.96
N GLU A 104 -17.91 -20.08 16.71
CA GLU A 104 -17.19 -18.91 16.21
C GLU A 104 -15.82 -19.32 15.66
N PRO A 105 -15.37 -18.75 14.51
CA PRO A 105 -14.03 -19.00 14.01
C PRO A 105 -12.96 -18.22 14.76
N ASN A 106 -11.74 -18.74 14.74
CA ASN A 106 -10.55 -17.92 14.94
C ASN A 106 -10.43 -16.94 13.78
N ILE A 107 -10.33 -15.65 14.06
CA ILE A 107 -10.26 -14.61 13.02
C ILE A 107 -8.80 -14.33 12.68
N TYR A 108 -8.45 -14.41 11.41
CA TYR A 108 -7.16 -14.05 10.85
C TYR A 108 -7.31 -12.84 9.93
N THR A 109 -6.28 -12.03 9.87
CA THR A 109 -6.25 -10.80 9.07
C THR A 109 -4.93 -10.68 8.32
N GLU A 110 -4.94 -9.95 7.19
CA GLU A 110 -3.78 -9.66 6.36
C GLU A 110 -3.58 -8.13 6.25
N PHE A 111 -3.57 -7.44 7.37
CA PHE A 111 -3.55 -5.98 7.43
C PHE A 111 -2.16 -5.38 7.18
N GLY A 112 -1.43 -5.84 6.16
CA GLY A 112 -0.06 -5.45 5.87
C GLY A 112 0.12 -3.93 5.74
N SER A 113 -0.64 -3.29 4.86
CA SER A 113 -0.54 -1.83 4.68
C SER A 113 -0.86 -1.05 5.95
N PHE A 114 -1.87 -1.47 6.70
CA PHE A 114 -2.20 -0.86 7.99
C PHE A 114 -1.05 -1.00 9.01
N THR A 115 -0.39 -2.16 9.01
CA THR A 115 0.67 -2.46 9.99
C THR A 115 1.97 -1.71 9.70
N VAL A 116 2.39 -1.63 8.43
CA VAL A 116 3.71 -1.08 8.07
C VAL A 116 3.67 0.14 7.17
N GLY A 117 2.51 0.53 6.66
CA GLY A 117 2.40 1.64 5.71
C GLY A 117 2.94 2.95 6.25
N GLU A 118 2.60 3.30 7.48
CA GLU A 118 3.02 4.56 8.12
C GLU A 118 4.51 4.63 8.48
N SER A 119 5.23 3.49 8.47
CA SER A 119 6.65 3.44 8.82
C SER A 119 7.60 3.87 7.70
N GLY A 120 7.12 4.05 6.48
CA GLY A 120 7.96 4.38 5.33
C GLY A 120 7.73 5.77 4.77
N GLY A 121 8.81 6.34 4.22
CA GLY A 121 8.79 7.59 3.48
C GLY A 121 9.83 7.59 2.36
N HIS A 122 9.54 8.31 1.27
CA HIS A 122 10.48 8.56 0.18
C HIS A 122 10.76 10.05 0.09
N LEU A 123 12.02 10.40 0.04
CA LEU A 123 12.50 11.77 -0.05
C LEU A 123 13.16 11.99 -1.40
N TYR A 124 12.76 13.05 -2.09
CA TYR A 124 13.30 13.40 -3.39
C TYR A 124 13.79 14.85 -3.40
N LYS A 125 14.84 15.09 -4.14
CA LYS A 125 15.29 16.43 -4.50
C LYS A 125 14.67 16.82 -5.84
N ILE A 126 14.19 18.05 -5.94
CA ILE A 126 13.85 18.64 -7.23
C ILE A 126 15.13 19.12 -7.88
N ILE A 127 15.48 18.53 -9.02
CA ILE A 127 16.75 18.78 -9.72
C ILE A 127 16.63 19.78 -10.86
N SER A 128 15.45 19.90 -11.45
CA SER A 128 15.20 20.85 -12.54
C SER A 128 13.72 21.15 -12.68
N GLN A 129 13.43 22.21 -13.44
CA GLN A 129 12.07 22.52 -13.86
C GLN A 129 12.03 22.65 -15.39
N LYS A 130 11.13 21.90 -16.02
CA LYS A 130 10.82 22.01 -17.44
C LYS A 130 9.52 22.75 -17.63
N ARG A 131 9.52 23.77 -18.48
CA ARG A 131 8.30 24.43 -18.91
C ARG A 131 7.81 23.81 -20.22
N GLN A 132 6.69 23.13 -20.19
CA GLN A 132 6.10 22.48 -21.37
C GLN A 132 5.36 23.52 -22.25
N ASN A 133 4.62 24.41 -21.59
CA ASN A 133 3.86 25.49 -22.20
C ASN A 133 3.58 26.57 -21.14
N ASP A 134 2.72 27.57 -21.44
CA ASP A 134 2.46 28.68 -20.52
C ASP A 134 1.74 28.28 -19.23
N ARG A 135 1.17 27.06 -19.15
CA ARG A 135 0.38 26.57 -18.03
C ARG A 135 1.00 25.38 -17.31
N GLU A 136 1.95 24.69 -17.94
CA GLU A 136 2.50 23.44 -17.48
C GLU A 136 3.98 23.55 -17.16
N LYS A 137 4.30 23.50 -15.88
CA LYS A 137 5.65 23.43 -15.35
C LYS A 137 5.84 22.08 -14.70
N TRP A 138 6.90 21.38 -15.06
CA TRP A 138 7.26 20.07 -14.58
C TRP A 138 8.51 20.17 -13.70
N ASN A 139 8.37 19.86 -12.43
CA ASN A 139 9.50 19.69 -11.52
C ASN A 139 9.97 18.25 -11.61
N MET A 140 11.25 18.07 -11.98
CA MET A 140 11.85 16.75 -12.12
C MET A 140 12.50 16.34 -10.81
N ILE A 141 12.15 15.14 -10.32
CA ILE A 141 12.78 14.55 -9.14
C ILE A 141 14.10 13.87 -9.52
N ASP A 142 14.97 13.63 -8.54
CA ASP A 142 16.24 12.91 -8.71
C ASP A 142 16.09 11.38 -8.72
N SER A 143 14.90 10.88 -8.97
CA SER A 143 14.57 9.47 -8.99
C SER A 143 13.41 9.20 -9.96
N SER A 144 12.66 8.12 -9.75
CA SER A 144 11.53 7.72 -10.58
C SER A 144 10.38 7.21 -9.73
N PHE A 145 9.16 7.64 -10.04
CA PHE A 145 7.94 7.09 -9.47
C PHE A 145 7.70 5.66 -9.95
N MET A 146 8.15 5.32 -11.17
CA MET A 146 8.05 3.96 -11.70
C MET A 146 8.79 2.95 -10.83
N THR A 147 9.94 3.34 -10.28
CA THR A 147 10.80 2.44 -9.50
C THR A 147 10.49 2.44 -8.02
N THR A 148 10.20 3.60 -7.43
CA THR A 148 10.12 3.75 -5.98
C THR A 148 8.70 3.84 -5.43
N LEU A 149 7.74 4.31 -6.23
CA LEU A 149 6.32 4.43 -5.86
C LEU A 149 5.39 3.80 -6.91
N PRO A 150 5.49 2.50 -7.19
CA PRO A 150 4.75 1.85 -8.28
C PRO A 150 3.23 1.96 -8.16
N ASP A 151 2.68 2.09 -6.96
CA ASP A 151 1.23 2.25 -6.79
C ASP A 151 0.69 3.56 -7.39
N THR A 152 1.54 4.55 -7.66
CA THR A 152 1.13 5.80 -8.30
C THR A 152 0.59 5.55 -9.72
N TRP A 153 1.27 4.72 -10.49
CA TRP A 153 0.88 4.37 -11.85
C TRP A 153 0.05 3.08 -11.94
N ALA A 154 0.35 2.09 -11.08
CA ALA A 154 -0.33 0.79 -11.14
C ALA A 154 -1.81 0.86 -10.70
N ILE A 155 -2.12 1.65 -9.69
CA ILE A 155 -3.47 1.74 -9.10
C ILE A 155 -3.90 3.18 -8.80
N SER A 156 -3.21 4.18 -9.35
CA SER A 156 -3.49 5.61 -9.12
C SER A 156 -3.55 5.99 -7.64
N ARG A 157 -2.65 5.41 -6.83
CA ARG A 157 -2.63 5.67 -5.38
C ARG A 157 -2.08 7.06 -5.08
N HIS A 158 -2.73 7.72 -4.13
CA HIS A 158 -2.27 8.99 -3.58
C HIS A 158 -1.50 8.76 -2.28
N PHE A 159 -0.53 9.64 -2.05
CA PHE A 159 0.28 9.67 -0.84
C PHE A 159 0.22 11.06 -0.21
N ILE A 160 0.50 11.15 1.08
CA ILE A 160 0.78 12.43 1.72
C ILE A 160 2.10 12.93 1.14
N MET A 161 2.06 14.03 0.40
CA MET A 161 3.22 14.68 -0.20
C MET A 161 3.37 16.07 0.38
N LEU A 162 4.57 16.38 0.90
CA LEU A 162 4.88 17.66 1.51
C LEU A 162 6.25 18.17 1.04
N PRO A 163 6.42 19.49 0.84
CA PRO A 163 7.77 20.06 0.78
C PRO A 163 8.44 19.86 2.16
N LEU A 164 9.74 19.59 2.18
CA LEU A 164 10.49 19.39 3.42
C LEU A 164 11.26 20.64 3.84
N ASN A 165 11.35 21.61 2.97
CA ASN A 165 11.97 22.90 3.20
C ASN A 165 11.25 24.00 2.42
N ARG A 166 11.64 25.24 2.65
CA ARG A 166 11.14 26.42 1.91
C ARG A 166 9.64 26.67 2.10
N TRP A 167 9.13 26.36 3.29
CA TRP A 167 7.69 26.47 3.63
C TRP A 167 7.14 27.90 3.50
N ASP A 168 7.97 28.91 3.73
CA ASP A 168 7.61 30.34 3.71
C ASP A 168 7.76 30.97 2.32
N ASP A 169 8.26 30.22 1.33
CA ASP A 169 8.40 30.73 -0.04
C ASP A 169 7.03 30.84 -0.73
N SER A 170 6.95 31.62 -1.79
CA SER A 170 5.78 31.64 -2.66
C SER A 170 5.61 30.30 -3.37
N TYR A 171 4.38 29.86 -3.57
CA TYR A 171 4.04 28.58 -4.22
C TYR A 171 3.55 28.77 -5.64
N GLU A 172 3.85 27.83 -6.48
CA GLU A 172 3.35 27.75 -7.84
C GLU A 172 2.77 26.38 -8.16
N ARG A 173 1.85 26.33 -9.11
CA ARG A 173 1.31 25.08 -9.63
C ARG A 173 2.35 24.37 -10.49
N VAL A 174 2.57 23.09 -10.19
CA VAL A 174 3.53 22.25 -10.92
C VAL A 174 3.00 20.83 -11.12
N PHE A 175 3.65 20.10 -12.01
CA PHE A 175 3.61 18.65 -12.11
C PHE A 175 4.93 18.06 -11.62
N LEU A 176 4.93 16.81 -11.20
CA LEU A 176 6.14 16.09 -10.82
C LEU A 176 6.43 15.01 -11.85
N GLY A 177 7.66 14.96 -12.35
CA GLY A 177 8.13 13.92 -13.26
C GLY A 177 9.38 13.23 -12.75
N GLY A 178 9.50 11.94 -13.07
CA GLY A 178 10.70 11.16 -12.81
C GLY A 178 11.67 11.17 -13.99
N LEU A 179 12.75 10.39 -13.87
CA LEU A 179 13.87 10.40 -14.84
C LEU A 179 13.83 9.27 -15.88
N THR A 180 12.83 8.38 -15.81
CA THR A 180 12.74 7.30 -16.80
C THR A 180 12.09 7.77 -18.10
N CYS A 181 12.19 6.96 -19.14
CA CYS A 181 11.53 7.24 -20.41
C CYS A 181 10.06 6.84 -20.44
N ASP A 182 9.54 6.30 -19.34
CA ASP A 182 8.15 5.87 -19.27
C ASP A 182 7.20 7.08 -19.19
N SER A 183 6.13 7.03 -19.97
CA SER A 183 5.13 8.11 -20.01
C SER A 183 4.33 8.23 -18.72
N ASP A 184 4.30 7.19 -17.90
CA ASP A 184 3.61 7.15 -16.61
C ASP A 184 4.53 7.51 -15.43
N ASP A 185 5.79 7.89 -15.69
CA ASP A 185 6.74 8.30 -14.66
C ASP A 185 6.48 9.74 -14.19
N TYR A 186 5.30 9.93 -13.62
CA TYR A 186 4.88 11.20 -13.04
C TYR A 186 3.96 11.00 -11.84
N TYR A 187 3.77 12.05 -11.06
CA TYR A 187 2.84 12.06 -9.93
C TYR A 187 1.89 13.24 -10.01
N ASN A 188 0.61 12.93 -9.86
CA ASN A 188 -0.47 13.90 -9.75
C ASN A 188 -1.29 13.63 -8.49
N SER A 189 -1.61 14.65 -7.74
CA SER A 189 -2.43 14.52 -6.54
C SER A 189 -3.87 14.10 -6.81
N GLU A 190 -4.37 14.36 -8.02
CA GLU A 190 -5.74 14.04 -8.44
C GLU A 190 -5.76 13.61 -9.90
N GLN A 191 -6.55 12.57 -10.20
CA GLN A 191 -6.74 12.14 -11.59
C GLN A 191 -7.43 13.23 -12.41
N HIS A 192 -6.79 14.02 -13.17
CA HIS A 192 -7.32 14.96 -14.16
C HIS A 192 -7.43 16.44 -13.80
N THR A 193 -7.42 16.87 -12.55
CA THR A 193 -7.51 18.30 -12.19
C THR A 193 -6.28 18.88 -11.52
N ASN A 194 -5.40 18.16 -11.21
CA ASN A 194 -4.02 18.09 -10.76
C ASN A 194 -3.32 19.40 -10.53
N ALA A 195 -3.53 19.94 -9.38
CA ALA A 195 -2.72 21.03 -8.91
C ALA A 195 -1.91 20.60 -7.70
N ILE A 196 -0.67 20.23 -7.97
CA ILE A 196 0.36 20.21 -6.94
C ILE A 196 0.90 21.62 -6.84
N TYR A 197 0.92 22.17 -5.62
CA TYR A 197 1.52 23.46 -5.33
C TYR A 197 2.80 23.23 -4.52
N LEU A 198 3.92 23.70 -5.05
CA LEU A 198 5.22 23.63 -4.41
C LEU A 198 5.87 25.01 -4.40
N PRO A 199 6.85 25.25 -3.52
CA PRO A 199 7.67 26.46 -3.56
C PRO A 199 8.21 26.72 -4.96
N VAL A 200 8.19 27.97 -5.41
CA VAL A 200 8.69 28.37 -6.74
C VAL A 200 10.11 27.83 -6.95
N PHE A 201 10.31 27.13 -8.07
CA PHE A 201 11.62 26.54 -8.38
C PHE A 201 12.71 27.61 -8.45
N ASN A 202 13.87 27.28 -7.87
CA ASN A 202 15.04 28.13 -7.86
C ASN A 202 16.30 27.26 -7.90
N GLU A 203 17.10 27.41 -8.93
CA GLU A 203 18.32 26.61 -9.15
C GLU A 203 19.36 26.75 -8.02
N THR A 204 19.38 27.90 -7.34
CA THR A 204 20.35 28.16 -6.25
C THR A 204 19.85 27.74 -4.87
N LYS A 205 18.57 27.41 -4.75
CA LYS A 205 17.95 27.01 -3.48
C LYS A 205 17.37 25.59 -3.63
N PRO A 206 18.06 24.56 -3.12
CA PRO A 206 17.57 23.18 -3.24
C PRO A 206 16.17 23.04 -2.63
N MET A 207 15.33 22.26 -3.28
CA MET A 207 14.00 21.90 -2.83
C MET A 207 13.91 20.39 -2.65
N TYR A 208 13.44 19.98 -1.49
CA TYR A 208 13.19 18.58 -1.15
C TYR A 208 11.70 18.37 -0.91
N ILE A 209 11.20 17.25 -1.36
CA ILE A 209 9.82 16.81 -1.13
C ILE A 209 9.82 15.42 -0.50
N GLY A 210 8.85 15.15 0.34
CA GLY A 210 8.66 13.86 0.98
C GLY A 210 7.30 13.27 0.62
N PHE A 211 7.30 11.98 0.34
CA PHE A 211 6.12 11.14 0.25
C PHE A 211 6.07 10.25 1.46
N PHE A 212 4.97 10.27 2.19
CA PHE A 212 4.83 9.58 3.46
C PHE A 212 3.81 8.45 3.38
N HIS A 213 3.90 7.53 4.35
CA HIS A 213 3.08 6.31 4.43
C HIS A 213 3.30 5.38 3.23
N THR A 214 4.58 5.21 2.87
CA THR A 214 5.03 4.38 1.75
C THR A 214 5.65 3.05 2.19
N GLY A 215 5.49 2.64 3.46
CA GLY A 215 6.15 1.46 4.03
C GLY A 215 5.63 0.11 3.53
N ALA A 216 4.54 0.10 2.76
CA ALA A 216 3.97 -1.14 2.20
C ALA A 216 3.88 -1.06 0.68
N TYR A 217 4.22 -2.17 0.01
CA TYR A 217 4.16 -2.41 -1.43
C TYR A 217 5.16 -1.63 -2.28
N GLN A 218 5.47 -0.42 -2.03
CA GLN A 218 6.19 0.50 -2.89
C GLN A 218 7.55 -0.07 -3.36
N GLU A 219 8.65 0.56 -3.05
CA GLU A 219 9.97 0.08 -3.46
C GLU A 219 10.20 -1.40 -3.14
N THR A 220 9.77 -1.86 -1.98
CA THR A 220 10.00 -3.23 -1.51
C THR A 220 9.34 -4.31 -2.34
N ILE A 221 8.33 -4.00 -3.15
CA ILE A 221 7.62 -4.99 -3.98
C ILE A 221 8.52 -5.59 -5.07
N GLY A 222 9.46 -4.79 -5.59
CA GLY A 222 10.48 -5.22 -6.56
C GLY A 222 11.81 -5.63 -5.94
N GLY A 223 11.90 -5.69 -4.61
CA GLY A 223 13.14 -5.85 -3.88
C GLY A 223 13.86 -4.52 -3.67
N TYR A 224 15.12 -4.56 -3.24
CA TYR A 224 15.90 -3.36 -3.00
C TYR A 224 16.02 -2.49 -4.25
N GLY A 225 15.62 -1.23 -4.13
CA GLY A 225 15.60 -0.26 -5.22
C GLY A 225 14.34 -0.30 -6.09
N GLY A 226 13.39 -1.16 -5.75
CA GLY A 226 12.10 -1.23 -6.44
C GLY A 226 12.16 -1.93 -7.79
N VAL A 227 11.28 -1.53 -8.69
CA VAL A 227 11.24 -2.03 -10.07
C VAL A 227 12.45 -1.48 -10.84
N HIS A 228 13.28 -2.37 -11.39
CA HIS A 228 14.44 -1.96 -12.18
C HIS A 228 14.02 -1.46 -13.56
N HIS A 229 13.75 -0.18 -13.68
CA HIS A 229 13.40 0.50 -14.93
C HIS A 229 14.48 1.53 -15.30
N CYS A 230 14.91 1.54 -16.55
CA CYS A 230 16.00 2.40 -17.07
C CYS A 230 17.28 2.38 -16.24
N LEU A 231 17.54 1.29 -15.50
CA LEU A 231 18.70 1.15 -14.59
C LEU A 231 18.84 2.32 -13.61
N MET A 232 17.73 2.85 -13.14
CA MET A 232 17.75 3.85 -12.09
C MET A 232 18.51 3.34 -10.87
N PRO A 233 19.47 4.11 -10.33
CA PRO A 233 20.21 3.66 -9.17
C PRO A 233 19.30 3.52 -7.95
N GLN A 234 19.62 2.55 -7.13
CA GLN A 234 18.88 2.27 -5.90
C GLN A 234 19.15 3.36 -4.86
N PRO A 235 18.13 3.83 -4.14
CA PRO A 235 18.27 4.92 -3.19
C PRO A 235 19.01 4.50 -1.91
N LYS A 236 19.48 5.47 -1.17
CA LYS A 236 19.97 5.30 0.20
C LYS A 236 18.80 5.03 1.14
N HIS A 237 18.95 4.07 2.04
CA HIS A 237 18.00 3.78 3.10
C HIS A 237 18.52 4.24 4.46
N ILE A 238 17.71 5.01 5.16
CA ILE A 238 18.01 5.52 6.49
C ILE A 238 16.90 5.08 7.43
N LEU A 239 17.24 4.50 8.56
CA LEU A 239 16.33 4.29 9.67
C LEU A 239 16.27 5.56 10.51
N ILE A 240 15.06 5.98 10.82
CA ILE A 240 14.77 7.12 11.67
C ILE A 240 13.96 6.61 12.84
N ASP A 241 14.43 6.83 14.04
CA ASP A 241 13.77 6.37 15.26
C ASP A 241 13.89 7.44 16.36
N LYS A 242 13.33 7.16 17.52
CA LYS A 242 13.49 7.95 18.73
C LYS A 242 14.20 7.11 19.78
N ASP A 243 15.17 7.72 20.45
CA ASP A 243 15.80 7.13 21.62
C ASP A 243 14.87 7.17 22.85
N GLU A 244 15.33 6.61 23.97
CA GLU A 244 14.59 6.57 25.24
C GLU A 244 14.25 7.99 25.78
N ASP A 245 15.04 8.99 25.43
CA ASP A 245 14.84 10.39 25.80
C ASP A 245 13.94 11.15 24.81
N GLY A 246 13.50 10.48 23.72
CA GLY A 246 12.65 11.06 22.68
C GLY A 246 13.39 11.86 21.61
N ASN A 247 14.72 11.83 21.58
CA ASN A 247 15.50 12.48 20.53
C ASN A 247 15.45 11.65 19.25
N ILE A 248 15.45 12.32 18.11
CA ILE A 248 15.48 11.66 16.80
C ILE A 248 16.88 11.11 16.54
N THR A 249 16.96 9.84 16.23
CA THR A 249 18.17 9.13 15.84
C THR A 249 18.13 8.72 14.39
N TYR A 250 19.31 8.59 13.77
CA TYR A 250 19.47 8.22 12.37
C TYR A 250 20.50 7.09 12.27
N GLU A 251 20.15 6.06 11.52
CA GLU A 251 21.07 4.97 11.21
C GLU A 251 21.06 4.74 9.71
N LEU A 252 22.25 4.62 9.11
CA LEU A 252 22.39 4.23 7.72
C LEU A 252 22.13 2.72 7.61
N PHE A 253 20.97 2.35 7.09
CA PHE A 253 20.62 0.95 6.87
C PHE A 253 21.28 0.40 5.60
N ARG A 254 21.32 1.20 4.53
CA ARG A 254 21.91 0.82 3.25
C ARG A 254 22.36 2.04 2.45
N GLU A 255 23.56 1.95 1.87
CA GLU A 255 24.07 2.96 0.94
C GLU A 255 23.29 2.94 -0.39
N GLU A 256 23.31 4.05 -1.09
CA GLU A 256 22.86 4.13 -2.47
C GLU A 256 23.70 3.27 -3.40
N GLN A 257 23.10 2.79 -4.47
CA GLN A 257 23.80 2.03 -5.50
C GLN A 257 24.81 2.94 -6.22
N ARG A 258 26.04 2.46 -6.33
CA ARG A 258 27.12 3.19 -7.01
C ARG A 258 27.11 2.89 -8.53
N PRO A 259 27.68 3.78 -9.35
CA PRO A 259 27.80 3.55 -10.80
C PRO A 259 28.47 2.21 -11.15
N GLU A 260 29.47 1.79 -10.37
CA GLU A 260 30.19 0.51 -10.56
C GLU A 260 29.26 -0.68 -10.38
N ASP A 261 28.27 -0.60 -9.50
CA ASP A 261 27.31 -1.68 -9.28
C ASP A 261 26.31 -1.76 -10.44
N VAL A 262 25.93 -0.63 -11.00
CA VAL A 262 25.10 -0.58 -12.22
C VAL A 262 25.86 -1.17 -13.41
N LEU A 263 27.16 -0.86 -13.56
CA LEU A 263 28.00 -1.44 -14.61
C LEU A 263 28.09 -2.96 -14.51
N LYS A 264 28.22 -3.51 -13.29
CA LYS A 264 28.19 -4.97 -13.07
C LYS A 264 26.89 -5.61 -13.52
N LEU A 265 25.73 -4.94 -13.31
CA LEU A 265 24.45 -5.45 -13.82
C LEU A 265 24.41 -5.50 -15.35
N LEU A 266 25.17 -4.63 -16.01
CA LEU A 266 25.32 -4.61 -17.47
C LEU A 266 26.38 -5.61 -17.98
N GLY A 267 27.09 -6.30 -17.10
CA GLY A 267 28.11 -7.28 -17.46
C GLY A 267 29.54 -6.72 -17.67
N TYR A 268 29.82 -5.53 -17.14
CA TYR A 268 31.14 -4.89 -17.17
C TYR A 268 31.89 -5.10 -15.86
#